data_acc9bd48a7f829ce15de18fb121483f8
#
_entry.id   acc9bd48a7f829ce15de18fb121483f8
#
_cell.length_a   1.000
_cell.length_b   1.000
_cell.length_c   1.000
_cell.angle_alpha   90.00
_cell.angle_beta   90.00
_cell.angle_gamma   90.00
#
_symmetry.space_group_name_H-M   'P 1'
#
loop_
_entity.id
_entity.type
_entity.pdbx_description
1 polymer ?
#
loop_
_entity_poly.entity_id
_entity_poly.type
_entity_poly.pdbx_seq_one_letter_code
_entity_poly.pdbx_strand_id
1 'polypeptide(L)'
;MRFEEVYGGWQRRRLSQEEAAEILGVCSRTFRRQISRYEENGLEGLNDKRLTQASHRRAPVDEVMALGERCRVRYRGWNVQHFYSWYSREGGKRSYTWVKNTLQRQGLATKSKKKGSHRQRRERSPLPGMMLHQDGSDHELVLGKKWDLIVTMDDATNEHYSMFFVHEEGTASSFQGAQDVILKKGLFSSIYTDRGIHYWFTPEEGGKVSKTQLTQFGRAMQQLGIEMIPAYSPEARGRSERMFRTHQGRLPKELAANNITTMEAANRYIKKVYLPAYNKEFKKEPLEEGSAFVPFIGTNIGDTLCEHHERTVTPDNCVSFDGIILQIPPDKYRCHYVKVKVRVHRYLDDSIAIFHGPRKLADYDKNGNLKNKKKEKAA
;
A
#
# COMPACT_ATOMS: atom_id res chain seq x y z
N MET A 1 40.32 10.53 -43.31
CA MET A 1 40.44 9.77 -44.57
C MET A 1 39.36 10.13 -45.57
N ARG A 2 38.08 9.76 -45.40
CA ARG A 2 37.08 10.01 -46.45
C ARG A 2 36.85 11.50 -46.80
N PHE A 3 36.90 12.41 -45.80
CA PHE A 3 36.76 13.87 -46.07
C PHE A 3 37.95 14.44 -46.83
N GLU A 4 39.18 14.07 -46.49
CA GLU A 4 40.40 14.55 -47.12
C GLU A 4 40.51 14.12 -48.59
N GLU A 5 40.05 12.90 -48.91
CA GLU A 5 40.00 12.40 -50.30
C GLU A 5 39.01 13.20 -51.13
N VAL A 6 37.83 13.46 -50.59
CA VAL A 6 36.78 14.25 -51.26
C VAL A 6 37.19 15.71 -51.37
N TYR A 7 37.78 16.28 -50.32
CA TYR A 7 38.32 17.64 -50.30
C TYR A 7 39.42 17.81 -51.37
N GLY A 8 40.41 16.86 -51.45
CA GLY A 8 41.45 16.84 -52.46
C GLY A 8 40.91 16.70 -53.90
N GLY A 9 39.84 15.92 -54.08
CA GLY A 9 39.13 15.80 -55.35
C GLY A 9 38.46 17.10 -55.77
N TRP A 10 37.83 17.80 -54.87
CA TRP A 10 37.23 19.13 -55.12
C TRP A 10 38.30 20.21 -55.34
N GLN A 11 39.36 20.27 -54.57
CA GLN A 11 40.43 21.23 -54.70
C GLN A 11 41.13 21.11 -56.04
N ARG A 12 41.31 19.90 -56.57
CA ARG A 12 41.87 19.60 -57.88
C ARG A 12 40.87 19.74 -59.02
N ARG A 13 39.65 20.27 -58.77
CA ARG A 13 38.54 20.42 -59.70
C ARG A 13 38.11 19.12 -60.40
N ARG A 14 38.35 17.98 -59.75
CA ARG A 14 37.84 16.64 -60.18
C ARG A 14 36.42 16.36 -59.77
N LEU A 15 35.98 17.01 -58.74
CA LEU A 15 34.62 16.95 -58.22
C LEU A 15 34.03 18.35 -58.14
N SER A 16 32.77 18.47 -58.48
CA SER A 16 32.01 19.70 -58.20
C SER A 16 31.70 19.76 -56.69
N GLN A 17 31.28 20.91 -56.21
CA GLN A 17 30.89 21.05 -54.78
C GLN A 17 29.65 20.23 -54.42
N GLU A 18 28.76 19.99 -55.36
CA GLU A 18 27.56 19.24 -55.20
C GLU A 18 27.86 17.73 -55.12
N GLU A 19 28.71 17.22 -56.04
CA GLU A 19 29.17 15.82 -56.03
C GLU A 19 29.96 15.51 -54.74
N ALA A 20 30.82 16.42 -54.30
CA ALA A 20 31.60 16.27 -53.08
C ALA A 20 30.67 16.18 -51.82
N ALA A 21 29.63 17.01 -51.77
CA ALA A 21 28.64 16.99 -50.70
C ALA A 21 27.82 15.69 -50.70
N GLU A 22 27.42 15.22 -51.88
CA GLU A 22 26.69 13.97 -52.07
C GLU A 22 27.50 12.75 -51.61
N ILE A 23 28.78 12.67 -52.00
CA ILE A 23 29.71 11.60 -51.58
C ILE A 23 29.86 11.56 -50.05
N LEU A 24 29.84 12.72 -49.38
CA LEU A 24 29.91 12.82 -47.94
C LEU A 24 28.55 12.65 -47.22
N GLY A 25 27.45 12.59 -47.98
CA GLY A 25 26.09 12.48 -47.43
C GLY A 25 25.65 13.76 -46.71
N VAL A 26 26.11 14.93 -47.15
CA VAL A 26 25.79 16.24 -46.56
C VAL A 26 25.28 17.20 -47.64
N CYS A 27 24.63 18.29 -47.25
CA CYS A 27 24.28 19.32 -48.24
C CYS A 27 25.49 20.23 -48.57
N SER A 28 25.47 20.85 -49.75
CA SER A 28 26.56 21.73 -50.25
C SER A 28 26.91 22.87 -49.27
N ARG A 29 25.92 23.38 -48.51
CA ARG A 29 26.16 24.38 -47.44
C ARG A 29 26.98 23.78 -46.28
N THR A 30 26.70 22.52 -45.88
CA THR A 30 27.45 21.84 -44.84
C THR A 30 28.85 21.53 -45.28
N PHE A 31 29.05 21.11 -46.56
CA PHE A 31 30.36 20.85 -47.11
C PHE A 31 31.22 22.14 -47.14
N ARG A 32 30.70 23.28 -47.59
CA ARG A 32 31.40 24.57 -47.50
C ARG A 32 31.85 24.93 -46.09
N ARG A 33 30.99 24.69 -45.11
CA ARG A 33 31.32 24.94 -43.69
C ARG A 33 32.42 23.97 -43.20
N GLN A 34 32.44 22.74 -43.69
CA GLN A 34 33.47 21.76 -43.35
C GLN A 34 34.80 22.15 -44.00
N ILE A 35 34.80 22.63 -45.24
CA ILE A 35 36.01 23.18 -45.91
C ILE A 35 36.60 24.30 -45.07
N SER A 36 35.84 25.35 -44.77
CA SER A 36 36.32 26.49 -43.98
C SER A 36 36.94 26.03 -42.64
N ARG A 37 36.29 25.12 -41.94
CA ARG A 37 36.79 24.59 -40.66
C ARG A 37 38.05 23.74 -40.82
N TYR A 38 38.15 22.98 -41.91
CA TYR A 38 39.32 22.18 -42.20
C TYR A 38 40.50 23.04 -42.58
N GLU A 39 40.32 24.09 -43.38
CA GLU A 39 41.35 25.06 -43.76
C GLU A 39 41.87 25.86 -42.57
N GLU A 40 40.99 26.18 -41.58
CA GLU A 40 41.36 26.91 -40.37
C GLU A 40 42.06 26.04 -39.32
N ASN A 41 41.59 24.83 -39.09
CA ASN A 41 41.95 24.03 -37.92
C ASN A 41 42.33 22.57 -38.28
N GLY A 42 42.53 22.23 -39.55
CA GLY A 42 42.81 20.85 -39.97
C GLY A 42 41.68 19.86 -39.65
N LEU A 43 42.03 18.61 -39.48
CA LEU A 43 41.08 17.56 -39.11
C LEU A 43 40.32 17.83 -37.79
N GLU A 44 40.94 18.54 -36.85
CA GLU A 44 40.30 18.89 -35.57
C GLU A 44 39.11 19.84 -35.78
N GLY A 45 39.16 20.68 -36.82
CA GLY A 45 38.05 21.58 -37.19
C GLY A 45 36.77 20.85 -37.60
N LEU A 46 36.88 19.60 -38.04
CA LEU A 46 35.75 18.76 -38.41
C LEU A 46 35.03 18.10 -37.22
N ASN A 47 35.68 18.08 -36.05
CA ASN A 47 35.07 17.53 -34.83
C ASN A 47 33.89 18.37 -34.38
N ASP A 48 32.82 17.72 -33.95
CA ASP A 48 31.67 18.40 -33.36
C ASP A 48 32.05 19.02 -32.01
N LYS A 49 32.30 20.33 -31.99
CA LYS A 49 32.66 21.09 -30.77
C LYS A 49 31.67 20.91 -29.63
N ARG A 50 30.41 20.47 -29.91
CA ARG A 50 29.41 20.19 -28.90
C ARG A 50 29.74 18.94 -28.07
N LEU A 51 30.54 18.00 -28.60
CA LEU A 51 30.97 16.81 -27.90
C LEU A 51 31.95 17.10 -26.75
N THR A 52 32.71 18.18 -26.89
CA THR A 52 33.75 18.62 -25.92
C THR A 52 33.24 19.64 -24.92
N GLN A 53 32.09 20.30 -25.20
CA GLN A 53 31.54 21.32 -24.34
C GLN A 53 30.62 20.70 -23.27
N ALA A 54 30.93 20.95 -21.99
CA ALA A 54 30.02 20.62 -20.90
C ALA A 54 28.77 21.49 -20.99
N SER A 55 27.60 20.88 -21.09
CA SER A 55 26.32 21.62 -21.07
C SER A 55 26.21 22.44 -19.76
N HIS A 56 25.83 23.72 -19.88
CA HIS A 56 25.54 24.59 -18.73
C HIS A 56 24.44 24.03 -17.81
N ARG A 57 23.62 23.09 -18.33
CA ARG A 57 22.59 22.36 -17.56
C ARG A 57 23.12 21.11 -16.86
N ARG A 58 24.41 20.79 -17.02
CA ARG A 58 25.03 19.65 -16.36
C ARG A 58 25.02 19.89 -14.84
N ALA A 59 24.58 18.89 -14.09
CA ALA A 59 24.63 18.98 -12.65
C ALA A 59 26.07 19.11 -12.14
N PRO A 60 26.31 19.89 -11.09
CA PRO A 60 27.61 19.97 -10.42
C PRO A 60 28.11 18.59 -10.00
N VAL A 61 29.43 18.40 -9.99
CA VAL A 61 30.04 17.10 -9.68
C VAL A 61 29.80 16.73 -8.22
N ASP A 62 29.85 17.69 -7.32
CA ASP A 62 29.56 17.52 -5.90
C ASP A 62 28.14 17.04 -5.65
N GLU A 63 27.14 17.56 -6.37
CA GLU A 63 25.74 17.08 -6.31
C GLU A 63 25.63 15.62 -6.77
N VAL A 64 26.31 15.25 -7.86
CA VAL A 64 26.33 13.88 -8.37
C VAL A 64 26.98 12.93 -7.37
N MET A 65 28.09 13.34 -6.75
CA MET A 65 28.79 12.54 -5.73
C MET A 65 27.97 12.40 -4.46
N ALA A 66 27.37 13.48 -3.96
CA ALA A 66 26.52 13.47 -2.78
C ALA A 66 25.29 12.57 -2.96
N LEU A 67 24.67 12.55 -4.16
CA LEU A 67 23.57 11.65 -4.48
C LEU A 67 24.01 10.18 -4.38
N GLY A 68 25.16 9.84 -4.96
CA GLY A 68 25.70 8.49 -4.92
C GLY A 68 26.06 8.02 -3.52
N GLU A 69 26.71 8.90 -2.73
CA GLU A 69 27.09 8.63 -1.35
C GLU A 69 25.84 8.39 -0.47
N ARG A 70 24.84 9.27 -0.59
CA ARG A 70 23.56 9.11 0.10
C ARG A 70 22.90 7.77 -0.21
N CYS A 71 22.89 7.36 -1.49
CA CYS A 71 22.34 6.06 -1.91
C CYS A 71 23.15 4.89 -1.35
N ARG A 72 24.48 4.99 -1.33
CA ARG A 72 25.40 3.92 -0.90
C ARG A 72 25.38 3.71 0.61
N VAL A 73 25.35 4.78 1.39
CA VAL A 73 25.48 4.74 2.85
C VAL A 73 24.10 4.53 3.50
N ARG A 74 23.17 5.45 3.26
CA ARG A 74 21.88 5.47 3.98
C ARG A 74 20.80 4.61 3.34
N TYR A 75 20.80 4.47 2.00
CA TYR A 75 19.72 3.82 1.25
C TYR A 75 20.21 2.61 0.45
N ARG A 76 21.19 1.88 0.99
CA ARG A 76 21.76 0.69 0.36
C ARG A 76 20.68 -0.36 0.06
N GLY A 77 20.65 -0.85 -1.18
CA GLY A 77 19.72 -1.88 -1.62
C GLY A 77 18.28 -1.39 -1.89
N TRP A 78 18.02 -0.08 -1.77
CA TRP A 78 16.72 0.46 -2.14
C TRP A 78 16.55 0.47 -3.65
N ASN A 79 15.32 0.21 -4.13
CA ASN A 79 15.05 0.43 -5.55
C ASN A 79 14.99 1.93 -5.86
N VAL A 80 15.27 2.30 -7.12
CA VAL A 80 15.40 3.71 -7.52
C VAL A 80 14.13 4.52 -7.27
N GLN A 81 12.94 3.92 -7.46
CA GLN A 81 11.66 4.61 -7.23
C GLN A 81 11.47 4.93 -5.75
N HIS A 82 11.79 3.99 -4.86
CA HIS A 82 11.71 4.19 -3.43
C HIS A 82 12.72 5.23 -2.95
N PHE A 83 13.98 5.12 -3.39
CA PHE A 83 15.00 6.13 -3.11
C PHE A 83 14.56 7.52 -3.58
N TYR A 84 14.00 7.63 -4.80
CA TYR A 84 13.53 8.91 -5.33
C TYR A 84 12.39 9.52 -4.52
N SER A 85 11.45 8.71 -4.01
CA SER A 85 10.37 9.19 -3.13
C SER A 85 10.94 9.87 -1.89
N TRP A 86 11.98 9.30 -1.28
CA TRP A 86 12.66 9.89 -0.13
C TRP A 86 13.52 11.09 -0.50
N TYR A 87 14.28 11.00 -1.58
CA TYR A 87 15.05 12.13 -2.12
C TYR A 87 14.17 13.37 -2.31
N SER A 88 12.98 13.20 -2.88
CA SER A 88 12.03 14.30 -3.09
C SER A 88 11.46 14.85 -1.77
N ARG A 89 11.14 13.99 -0.80
CA ARG A 89 10.67 14.40 0.55
C ARG A 89 11.73 15.21 1.32
N GLU A 90 12.99 14.87 1.13
CA GLU A 90 14.14 15.57 1.74
C GLU A 90 14.55 16.82 0.96
N GLY A 91 13.73 17.32 0.05
CA GLY A 91 13.95 18.57 -0.68
C GLY A 91 14.75 18.42 -1.97
N GLY A 92 14.98 17.21 -2.46
CA GLY A 92 15.66 16.97 -3.73
C GLY A 92 14.90 17.55 -4.93
N LYS A 93 15.58 18.33 -5.77
CA LYS A 93 14.97 19.09 -6.88
C LYS A 93 15.12 18.43 -8.26
N ARG A 94 15.93 17.37 -8.39
CA ARG A 94 16.16 16.71 -9.68
C ARG A 94 15.03 15.76 -10.05
N SER A 95 14.80 15.59 -11.34
CA SER A 95 13.77 14.67 -11.83
C SER A 95 14.14 13.21 -11.59
N TYR A 96 13.14 12.34 -11.53
CA TYR A 96 13.32 10.89 -11.42
C TYR A 96 14.27 10.32 -12.49
N THR A 97 14.10 10.76 -13.73
CA THR A 97 14.95 10.30 -14.84
C THR A 97 16.41 10.67 -14.63
N TRP A 98 16.69 11.88 -14.13
CA TRP A 98 18.05 12.30 -13.83
C TRP A 98 18.66 11.46 -12.71
N VAL A 99 17.95 11.30 -11.59
CA VAL A 99 18.39 10.47 -10.45
C VAL A 99 18.65 9.03 -10.89
N LYS A 100 17.69 8.42 -11.61
CA LYS A 100 17.82 7.06 -12.14
C LYS A 100 19.06 6.90 -13.02
N ASN A 101 19.24 7.78 -13.99
CA ASN A 101 20.36 7.70 -14.92
C ASN A 101 21.71 7.94 -14.23
N THR A 102 21.74 8.80 -13.22
CA THR A 102 22.94 9.07 -12.43
C THR A 102 23.33 7.85 -11.60
N LEU A 103 22.38 7.21 -10.88
CA LEU A 103 22.64 6.01 -10.11
C LEU A 103 23.03 4.82 -11.00
N GLN A 104 22.45 4.70 -12.19
CA GLN A 104 22.83 3.66 -13.17
C GLN A 104 24.25 3.87 -13.71
N ARG A 105 24.66 5.10 -14.00
CA ARG A 105 26.04 5.41 -14.42
C ARG A 105 27.07 5.12 -13.33
N GLN A 106 26.71 5.30 -12.07
CA GLN A 106 27.56 4.99 -10.91
C GLN A 106 27.54 3.50 -10.53
N GLY A 107 26.79 2.63 -11.25
CA GLY A 107 26.65 1.21 -10.91
C GLY A 107 25.83 0.92 -9.65
N LEU A 108 25.15 1.93 -9.11
CA LEU A 108 24.34 1.79 -7.89
C LEU A 108 22.91 1.29 -8.17
N ALA A 109 22.52 1.27 -9.43
CA ALA A 109 21.23 0.75 -9.88
C ALA A 109 21.35 -0.03 -11.18
N THR A 110 20.69 -1.18 -11.25
CA THR A 110 20.65 -1.99 -12.47
C THR A 110 19.47 -1.61 -13.36
N LYS A 111 19.63 -1.76 -14.67
CA LYS A 111 18.51 -1.64 -15.61
C LYS A 111 17.60 -2.85 -15.47
N SER A 112 16.29 -2.62 -15.30
CA SER A 112 15.32 -3.71 -15.29
C SER A 112 15.24 -4.38 -16.65
N LYS A 113 15.17 -5.72 -16.67
CA LYS A 113 14.92 -6.47 -17.90
C LYS A 113 13.51 -6.14 -18.42
N LYS A 114 13.33 -6.04 -19.74
CA LYS A 114 12.00 -5.91 -20.35
C LYS A 114 11.19 -7.16 -20.02
N LYS A 115 10.00 -6.99 -19.45
CA LYS A 115 9.08 -8.10 -19.19
C LYS A 115 8.27 -8.36 -20.44
N GLY A 116 8.17 -9.65 -20.82
CA GLY A 116 7.30 -10.09 -21.90
C GLY A 116 5.83 -10.17 -21.49
N SER A 117 4.98 -10.45 -22.45
CA SER A 117 3.55 -10.73 -22.49
C SER A 117 2.59 -9.74 -21.84
N HIS A 118 1.58 -9.43 -22.63
CA HIS A 118 0.37 -8.70 -22.29
C HIS A 118 -0.48 -9.54 -21.33
N ARG A 119 -0.89 -8.96 -20.19
CA ARG A 119 -1.89 -9.54 -19.28
C ARG A 119 -3.11 -8.64 -19.28
N GLN A 120 -4.28 -9.26 -19.37
CA GLN A 120 -5.55 -8.54 -19.32
C GLN A 120 -5.73 -7.94 -17.92
N ARG A 121 -6.19 -6.69 -17.86
CA ARG A 121 -6.36 -5.96 -16.61
C ARG A 121 -7.83 -5.91 -16.25
N ARG A 122 -8.20 -6.36 -15.04
CA ARG A 122 -9.55 -6.19 -14.51
C ARG A 122 -9.85 -4.69 -14.34
N GLU A 123 -11.02 -4.25 -14.74
CA GLU A 123 -11.51 -2.90 -14.50
C GLU A 123 -11.62 -2.62 -13.00
N ARG A 124 -11.58 -1.35 -12.65
CA ARG A 124 -11.73 -0.87 -11.28
C ARG A 124 -13.19 -0.57 -11.01
N SER A 125 -13.57 -0.62 -9.72
CA SER A 125 -14.83 -0.03 -9.31
C SER A 125 -14.84 1.46 -9.67
N PRO A 126 -15.96 2.00 -10.18
CA PRO A 126 -16.01 3.40 -10.62
C PRO A 126 -15.88 4.39 -9.46
N LEU A 127 -16.47 4.09 -8.30
CA LEU A 127 -16.53 4.99 -7.14
C LEU A 127 -15.75 4.43 -5.94
N PRO A 128 -15.13 5.31 -5.14
CA PRO A 128 -14.56 4.95 -3.84
C PRO A 128 -15.63 4.37 -2.91
N GLY A 129 -15.28 3.31 -2.17
CA GLY A 129 -16.19 2.65 -1.24
C GLY A 129 -17.14 1.63 -1.85
N MET A 130 -17.17 1.47 -3.17
CA MET A 130 -17.95 0.37 -3.79
C MET A 130 -17.36 -1.00 -3.46
N MET A 131 -16.05 -1.14 -3.51
CA MET A 131 -15.38 -2.37 -3.15
C MET A 131 -14.05 -2.08 -2.46
N LEU A 132 -13.86 -2.67 -1.30
CA LEU A 132 -12.58 -2.67 -0.60
C LEU A 132 -11.92 -4.04 -0.72
N HIS A 133 -10.60 -4.06 -0.74
CA HIS A 133 -9.80 -5.26 -0.57
C HIS A 133 -9.25 -5.28 0.84
N GLN A 134 -9.43 -6.37 1.55
CA GLN A 134 -8.76 -6.62 2.82
C GLN A 134 -7.97 -7.92 2.71
N ASP A 135 -6.71 -7.87 3.12
CA ASP A 135 -5.80 -8.99 2.98
C ASP A 135 -4.64 -8.84 3.97
N GLY A 136 -4.09 -9.96 4.42
CA GLY A 136 -2.91 -10.04 5.25
C GLY A 136 -1.69 -10.55 4.49
N SER A 137 -0.51 -10.27 4.98
CA SER A 137 0.74 -10.79 4.43
C SER A 137 1.74 -11.04 5.53
N ASP A 138 2.04 -12.33 5.76
CA ASP A 138 3.17 -12.75 6.60
C ASP A 138 4.50 -12.38 5.91
N HIS A 139 5.32 -11.61 6.58
CA HIS A 139 6.66 -11.28 6.09
C HIS A 139 7.61 -10.89 7.22
N GLU A 140 8.87 -11.26 7.09
CA GLU A 140 9.93 -10.77 7.96
C GLU A 140 10.23 -9.30 7.65
N LEU A 141 9.56 -8.40 8.35
CA LEU A 141 9.64 -6.96 8.14
C LEU A 141 10.68 -6.27 9.04
N VAL A 142 11.00 -6.92 10.13
CA VAL A 142 12.12 -6.58 11.03
C VAL A 142 12.94 -7.84 11.22
N LEU A 143 14.26 -7.73 11.15
CA LEU A 143 15.18 -8.87 11.21
C LEU A 143 14.86 -9.77 12.41
N GLY A 144 14.62 -11.05 12.16
CA GLY A 144 14.25 -12.05 13.17
C GLY A 144 12.82 -11.95 13.70
N LYS A 145 11.96 -11.08 13.16
CA LYS A 145 10.56 -10.92 13.59
C LYS A 145 9.61 -11.06 12.42
N LYS A 146 8.75 -12.06 12.50
CA LYS A 146 7.63 -12.23 11.58
C LYS A 146 6.39 -11.57 12.15
N TRP A 147 5.78 -10.69 11.39
CA TRP A 147 4.51 -10.03 11.71
C TRP A 147 3.64 -10.04 10.46
N ASP A 148 2.34 -10.14 10.68
CA ASP A 148 1.38 -10.03 9.59
C ASP A 148 1.03 -8.56 9.37
N LEU A 149 1.16 -8.13 8.13
CA LEU A 149 0.75 -6.81 7.69
C LEU A 149 -0.68 -6.88 7.16
N ILE A 150 -1.61 -6.28 7.87
CA ILE A 150 -3.01 -6.17 7.43
C ILE A 150 -3.21 -4.87 6.67
N VAL A 151 -3.84 -4.97 5.50
CA VAL A 151 -4.11 -3.81 4.65
C VAL A 151 -5.55 -3.83 4.17
N THR A 152 -6.24 -2.69 4.32
CA THR A 152 -7.55 -2.46 3.72
C THR A 152 -7.45 -1.31 2.73
N MET A 153 -7.64 -1.61 1.44
CA MET A 153 -7.50 -0.64 0.35
C MET A 153 -8.75 -0.55 -0.51
N ASP A 154 -8.96 0.60 -1.10
CA ASP A 154 -10.03 0.86 -2.05
C ASP A 154 -9.68 0.36 -3.46
N ASP A 155 -10.63 -0.33 -4.11
CA ASP A 155 -10.45 -0.84 -5.47
C ASP A 155 -10.42 0.27 -6.53
N ALA A 156 -11.22 1.30 -6.36
CA ALA A 156 -11.31 2.42 -7.30
C ALA A 156 -10.03 3.23 -7.33
N THR A 157 -9.53 3.62 -6.16
CA THR A 157 -8.46 4.61 -6.02
C THR A 157 -7.10 4.04 -5.66
N ASN A 158 -7.00 2.79 -5.19
CA ASN A 158 -5.83 2.21 -4.49
C ASN A 158 -5.49 2.93 -3.16
N GLU A 159 -6.32 3.83 -2.67
CA GLU A 159 -6.10 4.46 -1.38
C GLU A 159 -6.18 3.41 -0.27
N HIS A 160 -5.20 3.39 0.62
CA HIS A 160 -5.20 2.53 1.79
C HIS A 160 -5.87 3.29 2.94
N TYR A 161 -6.96 2.73 3.46
CA TYR A 161 -7.71 3.33 4.55
C TYR A 161 -7.25 2.83 5.92
N SER A 162 -6.80 1.57 5.98
CA SER A 162 -6.23 0.95 7.17
C SER A 162 -4.99 0.15 6.80
N MET A 163 -3.96 0.23 7.64
CA MET A 163 -2.72 -0.52 7.51
C MET A 163 -2.02 -0.61 8.85
N PHE A 164 -1.74 -1.82 9.31
CA PHE A 164 -1.08 -2.05 10.60
C PHE A 164 -0.49 -3.46 10.69
N PHE A 165 0.44 -3.66 11.62
CA PHE A 165 0.99 -4.96 11.96
C PHE A 165 0.24 -5.60 13.10
N VAL A 166 0.16 -6.94 13.03
CA VAL A 166 -0.29 -7.82 14.10
C VAL A 166 0.68 -8.99 14.23
N HIS A 167 0.58 -9.75 15.31
CA HIS A 167 1.35 -10.98 15.48
C HIS A 167 0.89 -12.07 14.52
N GLU A 168 -0.44 -12.18 14.34
CA GLU A 168 -1.07 -13.17 13.48
C GLU A 168 -2.38 -12.58 12.92
N GLU A 169 -2.63 -12.82 11.63
CA GLU A 169 -3.89 -12.47 10.98
C GLU A 169 -5.03 -13.31 11.53
N GLY A 170 -6.19 -12.69 11.77
CA GLY A 170 -7.37 -13.39 12.27
C GLY A 170 -8.61 -12.50 12.34
N THR A 171 -9.64 -12.98 13.04
CA THR A 171 -10.92 -12.27 13.16
C THR A 171 -10.77 -10.88 13.76
N ALA A 172 -9.97 -10.73 14.81
CA ALA A 172 -9.78 -9.45 15.50
C ALA A 172 -9.11 -8.40 14.58
N SER A 173 -8.03 -8.79 13.87
CA SER A 173 -7.35 -7.89 12.93
C SER A 173 -8.25 -7.52 11.75
N SER A 174 -9.09 -8.45 11.28
CA SER A 174 -10.08 -8.20 10.23
C SER A 174 -11.13 -7.18 10.67
N PHE A 175 -11.64 -7.31 11.90
CA PHE A 175 -12.55 -6.33 12.49
C PHE A 175 -11.89 -4.95 12.64
N GLN A 176 -10.65 -4.90 13.12
CA GLN A 176 -9.92 -3.65 13.27
C GLN A 176 -9.76 -2.94 11.92
N GLY A 177 -9.40 -3.66 10.86
CA GLY A 177 -9.28 -3.11 9.51
C GLY A 177 -10.58 -2.51 9.00
N ALA A 178 -11.71 -3.21 9.16
CA ALA A 178 -13.03 -2.73 8.79
C ALA A 178 -13.48 -1.54 9.66
N GLN A 179 -13.24 -1.60 10.97
CA GLN A 179 -13.57 -0.53 11.92
C GLN A 179 -12.83 0.78 11.58
N ASP A 180 -11.54 0.69 11.29
CA ASP A 180 -10.72 1.85 10.89
C ASP A 180 -11.30 2.57 9.65
N VAL A 181 -11.82 1.80 8.69
CA VAL A 181 -12.46 2.38 7.51
C VAL A 181 -13.80 3.02 7.87
N ILE A 182 -14.67 2.29 8.56
CA ILE A 182 -16.03 2.76 8.87
C ILE A 182 -16.00 4.02 9.73
N LEU A 183 -15.10 4.11 10.70
CA LEU A 183 -14.95 5.29 11.54
C LEU A 183 -14.43 6.52 10.78
N LYS A 184 -13.65 6.32 9.72
CA LYS A 184 -13.07 7.43 8.94
C LYS A 184 -13.89 7.85 7.74
N LYS A 185 -14.55 6.89 7.08
CA LYS A 185 -15.20 7.08 5.77
C LYS A 185 -16.69 6.77 5.79
N GLY A 186 -17.14 5.88 6.67
CA GLY A 186 -18.48 5.33 6.68
C GLY A 186 -18.54 3.89 6.18
N LEU A 187 -19.76 3.36 6.06
CA LEU A 187 -20.03 2.03 5.51
C LEU A 187 -19.71 2.01 4.02
N PHE A 188 -19.13 0.92 3.56
CA PHE A 188 -18.81 0.64 2.15
C PHE A 188 -19.70 -0.49 1.61
N SER A 189 -19.81 -0.63 0.28
CA SER A 189 -20.78 -1.56 -0.30
C SER A 189 -20.32 -3.01 -0.24
N SER A 190 -19.05 -3.29 -0.53
CA SER A 190 -18.54 -4.67 -0.56
C SER A 190 -17.09 -4.78 -0.11
N ILE A 191 -16.71 -5.98 0.36
CA ILE A 191 -15.35 -6.33 0.74
C ILE A 191 -14.91 -7.60 0.02
N TYR A 192 -13.75 -7.51 -0.62
CA TYR A 192 -13.10 -8.60 -1.34
C TYR A 192 -11.96 -9.15 -0.49
N THR A 193 -12.05 -10.42 -0.11
CA THR A 193 -11.08 -11.09 0.77
C THR A 193 -10.61 -12.40 0.14
N ASP A 194 -9.54 -12.96 0.68
CA ASP A 194 -9.21 -14.35 0.41
C ASP A 194 -10.23 -15.29 1.06
N ARG A 195 -9.99 -16.60 0.98
CA ARG A 195 -10.86 -17.63 1.58
C ARG A 195 -10.33 -18.11 2.94
N GLY A 196 -9.62 -17.25 3.68
CA GLY A 196 -9.15 -17.53 5.02
C GLY A 196 -10.29 -17.93 5.94
N ILE A 197 -10.02 -18.82 6.91
CA ILE A 197 -11.03 -19.38 7.84
C ILE A 197 -11.69 -18.31 8.70
N HIS A 198 -11.05 -17.21 8.96
CA HIS A 198 -11.61 -16.08 9.71
C HIS A 198 -12.58 -15.25 8.87
N TYR A 199 -12.45 -15.25 7.53
CA TYR A 199 -13.41 -14.60 6.62
C TYR A 199 -14.55 -15.54 6.22
N TRP A 200 -14.24 -16.83 5.92
CA TRP A 200 -15.19 -17.74 5.31
C TRP A 200 -15.19 -19.11 5.99
N PHE A 201 -16.39 -19.65 6.15
CA PHE A 201 -16.53 -21.06 6.45
C PHE A 201 -16.49 -21.87 5.14
N THR A 202 -15.56 -22.80 5.05
CA THR A 202 -15.40 -23.70 3.90
C THR A 202 -15.60 -25.13 4.38
N PRO A 203 -16.71 -25.80 4.01
CA PRO A 203 -17.02 -27.15 4.51
C PRO A 203 -15.98 -28.21 4.10
N GLU A 204 -15.43 -28.08 2.90
CA GLU A 204 -14.42 -29.00 2.34
C GLU A 204 -13.18 -28.22 1.95
N GLU A 205 -12.01 -28.77 2.24
CA GLU A 205 -10.72 -28.15 1.91
C GLU A 205 -10.63 -27.89 0.38
N GLY A 206 -10.33 -26.66 -0.02
CA GLY A 206 -10.31 -26.24 -1.42
C GLY A 206 -11.67 -26.02 -2.08
N GLY A 207 -12.78 -26.33 -1.39
CA GLY A 207 -14.15 -26.22 -1.88
C GLY A 207 -14.69 -24.78 -2.00
N LYS A 208 -15.98 -24.67 -2.29
CA LYS A 208 -16.70 -23.40 -2.28
C LYS A 208 -17.01 -22.95 -0.84
N VAL A 209 -16.90 -21.65 -0.61
CA VAL A 209 -17.29 -21.07 0.69
C VAL A 209 -18.79 -21.21 0.92
N SER A 210 -19.19 -21.42 2.18
CA SER A 210 -20.59 -21.40 2.58
C SER A 210 -21.13 -19.97 2.62
N LYS A 211 -22.30 -19.75 2.06
CA LYS A 211 -23.02 -18.47 2.15
C LYS A 211 -24.03 -18.45 3.30
N THR A 212 -24.33 -19.60 3.89
CA THR A 212 -25.33 -19.75 4.96
C THR A 212 -24.68 -19.85 6.33
N GLN A 213 -23.53 -20.53 6.42
CA GLN A 213 -22.79 -20.66 7.66
C GLN A 213 -21.71 -19.56 7.70
N LEU A 214 -21.98 -18.55 8.52
CA LEU A 214 -21.12 -17.36 8.59
C LEU A 214 -20.08 -17.50 9.69
N THR A 215 -18.87 -16.98 9.42
CA THR A 215 -17.87 -16.69 10.44
C THR A 215 -18.31 -15.48 11.30
N GLN A 216 -17.56 -15.16 12.34
CA GLN A 216 -17.79 -13.95 13.13
C GLN A 216 -17.67 -12.68 12.28
N PHE A 217 -16.68 -12.64 11.37
CA PHE A 217 -16.51 -11.53 10.44
C PHE A 217 -17.68 -11.47 9.45
N GLY A 218 -18.06 -12.62 8.86
CA GLY A 218 -19.19 -12.70 7.93
C GLY A 218 -20.52 -12.25 8.56
N ARG A 219 -20.77 -12.64 9.83
CA ARG A 219 -21.94 -12.17 10.58
C ARG A 219 -21.95 -10.64 10.72
N ALA A 220 -20.80 -10.05 11.07
CA ALA A 220 -20.70 -8.60 11.24
C ALA A 220 -20.91 -7.84 9.92
N MET A 221 -20.32 -8.32 8.82
CA MET A 221 -20.53 -7.72 7.49
C MET A 221 -22.00 -7.81 7.07
N GLN A 222 -22.65 -8.95 7.28
CA GLN A 222 -24.07 -9.11 7.01
C GLN A 222 -24.94 -8.15 7.83
N GLN A 223 -24.64 -7.95 9.12
CA GLN A 223 -25.36 -7.01 9.98
C GLN A 223 -25.20 -5.55 9.54
N LEU A 224 -24.07 -5.22 8.91
CA LEU A 224 -23.78 -3.88 8.39
C LEU A 224 -24.27 -3.68 6.94
N GLY A 225 -24.85 -4.72 6.32
CA GLY A 225 -25.28 -4.67 4.93
C GLY A 225 -24.11 -4.63 3.92
N ILE A 226 -22.94 -5.07 4.34
CA ILE A 226 -21.72 -5.12 3.50
C ILE A 226 -21.63 -6.48 2.81
N GLU A 227 -21.57 -6.51 1.49
CA GLU A 227 -21.40 -7.73 0.73
C GLU A 227 -19.97 -8.26 0.84
N MET A 228 -19.82 -9.56 1.12
CA MET A 228 -18.53 -10.24 1.12
C MET A 228 -18.32 -10.98 -0.20
N ILE A 229 -17.17 -10.79 -0.83
CA ILE A 229 -16.80 -11.37 -2.12
C ILE A 229 -15.53 -12.23 -1.95
N PRO A 230 -15.62 -13.57 -2.12
CA PRO A 230 -14.46 -14.45 -1.98
C PRO A 230 -13.59 -14.49 -3.24
N ALA A 231 -12.28 -14.47 -3.07
CA ALA A 231 -11.31 -14.62 -4.16
C ALA A 231 -11.11 -16.11 -4.49
N TYR A 232 -11.53 -16.54 -5.69
CA TYR A 232 -11.37 -17.92 -6.15
C TYR A 232 -10.12 -18.16 -7.00
N SER A 233 -9.46 -17.12 -7.50
CA SER A 233 -8.28 -17.29 -8.33
C SER A 233 -7.14 -16.33 -7.94
N PRO A 234 -5.87 -16.71 -8.15
CA PRO A 234 -4.73 -15.83 -7.95
C PRO A 234 -4.80 -14.56 -8.80
N GLU A 235 -5.32 -14.65 -10.05
CA GLU A 235 -5.46 -13.51 -10.95
C GLU A 235 -6.41 -12.45 -10.38
N ALA A 236 -7.44 -12.90 -9.67
CA ALA A 236 -8.40 -12.04 -9.00
C ALA A 236 -7.71 -11.21 -7.87
N ARG A 237 -6.63 -11.73 -7.27
CA ARG A 237 -5.82 -11.09 -6.21
C ARG A 237 -4.65 -10.26 -6.75
N GLY A 238 -4.45 -10.15 -8.05
CA GLY A 238 -3.30 -9.49 -8.66
C GLY A 238 -3.07 -8.03 -8.24
N ARG A 239 -4.07 -7.35 -7.63
CA ARG A 239 -3.92 -6.02 -7.04
C ARG A 239 -3.32 -6.09 -5.64
N SER A 240 -3.85 -6.96 -4.77
CA SER A 240 -3.31 -7.20 -3.42
C SER A 240 -1.87 -7.69 -3.49
N GLU A 241 -1.57 -8.66 -4.35
CA GLU A 241 -0.20 -9.17 -4.54
C GLU A 241 0.79 -8.09 -4.96
N ARG A 242 0.40 -7.22 -5.90
CA ARG A 242 1.26 -6.11 -6.34
C ARG A 242 1.47 -5.10 -5.22
N MET A 243 0.43 -4.81 -4.47
CA MET A 243 0.47 -3.94 -3.31
C MET A 243 1.44 -4.50 -2.26
N PHE A 244 1.27 -5.76 -1.83
CA PHE A 244 2.15 -6.39 -0.86
C PHE A 244 3.59 -6.46 -1.34
N ARG A 245 3.85 -6.79 -2.60
CA ARG A 245 5.20 -6.72 -3.17
C ARG A 245 5.83 -5.34 -3.02
N THR A 246 5.05 -4.27 -3.13
CA THR A 246 5.53 -2.90 -2.93
C THR A 246 5.85 -2.65 -1.46
N HIS A 247 4.97 -3.07 -0.54
CA HIS A 247 5.21 -2.93 0.90
C HIS A 247 6.40 -3.75 1.37
N GLN A 248 6.49 -5.02 0.98
CA GLN A 248 7.62 -5.90 1.27
C GLN A 248 8.96 -5.35 0.74
N GLY A 249 8.93 -4.65 -0.40
CA GLY A 249 10.12 -4.02 -0.97
C GLY A 249 10.53 -2.71 -0.30
N ARG A 250 9.62 -2.02 0.40
CA ARG A 250 9.83 -0.68 0.97
C ARG A 250 9.86 -0.66 2.49
N LEU A 251 8.83 -1.23 3.12
CA LEU A 251 8.57 -1.06 4.56
C LEU A 251 9.71 -1.58 5.45
N PRO A 252 10.31 -2.77 5.21
CA PRO A 252 11.46 -3.22 6.01
C PRO A 252 12.61 -2.24 5.99
N LYS A 253 12.87 -1.65 4.83
CA LYS A 253 13.97 -0.70 4.63
C LYS A 253 13.71 0.64 5.32
N GLU A 254 12.45 1.11 5.30
CA GLU A 254 12.06 2.33 6.01
C GLU A 254 12.10 2.14 7.52
N LEU A 255 11.65 0.99 8.04
CA LEU A 255 11.74 0.66 9.46
C LEU A 255 13.19 0.59 9.92
N ALA A 256 14.06 -0.09 9.16
CA ALA A 256 15.49 -0.17 9.44
C ALA A 256 16.17 1.20 9.40
N ALA A 257 15.88 2.04 8.39
CA ALA A 257 16.45 3.38 8.26
C ALA A 257 16.04 4.34 9.40
N ASN A 258 14.94 4.04 10.09
CA ASN A 258 14.45 4.79 11.25
C ASN A 258 14.70 4.07 12.59
N ASN A 259 15.49 2.99 12.61
CA ASN A 259 15.80 2.19 13.79
C ASN A 259 14.55 1.69 14.54
N ILE A 260 13.50 1.33 13.81
CA ILE A 260 12.23 0.86 14.38
C ILE A 260 12.28 -0.66 14.48
N THR A 261 12.18 -1.19 15.70
CA THR A 261 12.32 -2.63 15.99
C THR A 261 11.13 -3.22 16.77
N THR A 262 10.19 -2.39 17.25
CA THR A 262 8.98 -2.89 17.94
C THR A 262 7.73 -2.67 17.11
N MET A 263 6.73 -3.55 17.28
CA MET A 263 5.48 -3.50 16.52
C MET A 263 4.70 -2.20 16.78
N GLU A 264 4.66 -1.74 18.02
CA GLU A 264 3.96 -0.52 18.40
C GLU A 264 4.59 0.72 17.76
N ALA A 265 5.94 0.77 17.72
CA ALA A 265 6.65 1.84 17.03
C ALA A 265 6.43 1.77 15.51
N ALA A 266 6.42 0.57 14.93
CA ALA A 266 6.15 0.33 13.52
C ALA A 266 4.72 0.76 13.15
N ASN A 267 3.73 0.43 13.96
CA ASN A 267 2.34 0.84 13.75
C ASN A 267 2.16 2.36 13.87
N ARG A 268 2.85 3.01 14.81
CA ARG A 268 2.88 4.49 14.89
C ARG A 268 3.52 5.12 13.65
N TYR A 269 4.61 4.53 13.16
CA TYR A 269 5.29 5.00 11.95
C TYR A 269 4.40 4.83 10.71
N ILE A 270 3.77 3.66 10.54
CA ILE A 270 2.80 3.42 9.45
C ILE A 270 1.72 4.50 9.48
N LYS A 271 1.05 4.70 10.60
CA LYS A 271 -0.07 5.63 10.72
C LYS A 271 0.32 7.08 10.45
N LYS A 272 1.49 7.53 10.94
CA LYS A 272 1.89 8.94 10.90
C LYS A 272 2.69 9.32 9.66
N VAL A 273 3.46 8.40 9.09
CA VAL A 273 4.46 8.71 8.06
C VAL A 273 4.24 7.89 6.79
N TYR A 274 4.27 6.56 6.92
CA TYR A 274 4.31 5.68 5.75
C TYR A 274 3.00 5.71 4.96
N LEU A 275 1.87 5.49 5.61
CA LEU A 275 0.55 5.42 4.97
C LEU A 275 0.15 6.73 4.26
N PRO A 276 0.28 7.93 4.90
CA PRO A 276 0.01 9.18 4.20
C PRO A 276 0.91 9.40 2.98
N ALA A 277 2.19 9.07 3.10
CA ALA A 277 3.15 9.22 2.01
C ALA A 277 2.90 8.21 0.88
N TYR A 278 2.55 6.97 1.22
CA TYR A 278 2.17 5.94 0.26
C TYR A 278 0.92 6.34 -0.53
N ASN A 279 -0.12 6.78 0.16
CA ASN A 279 -1.35 7.22 -0.49
C ASN A 279 -1.08 8.41 -1.41
N LYS A 280 -0.28 9.39 -1.01
CA LYS A 280 0.10 10.51 -1.87
C LYS A 280 0.80 10.07 -3.17
N GLU A 281 1.60 9.00 -3.12
CA GLU A 281 2.35 8.50 -4.28
C GLU A 281 1.51 7.57 -5.18
N PHE A 282 0.64 6.73 -4.59
CA PHE A 282 -0.01 5.62 -5.30
C PHE A 282 -1.52 5.74 -5.47
N LYS A 283 -2.16 6.67 -4.76
CA LYS A 283 -3.58 6.95 -4.97
C LYS A 283 -3.82 7.39 -6.42
N LYS A 284 -4.95 6.97 -6.95
CA LYS A 284 -5.44 7.34 -8.29
C LYS A 284 -6.77 8.03 -8.17
N GLU A 285 -7.06 8.87 -9.13
CA GLU A 285 -8.39 9.42 -9.29
C GLU A 285 -9.39 8.29 -9.64
N PRO A 286 -10.59 8.30 -9.07
CA PRO A 286 -11.66 7.37 -9.42
C PRO A 286 -12.14 7.60 -10.85
N LEU A 287 -12.87 6.63 -11.42
CA LEU A 287 -13.42 6.74 -12.78
C LEU A 287 -14.61 7.70 -12.83
N GLU A 288 -15.37 7.78 -11.76
CA GLU A 288 -16.55 8.64 -11.64
C GLU A 288 -16.41 9.54 -10.41
N GLU A 289 -17.05 10.71 -10.49
CA GLU A 289 -17.13 11.64 -9.36
C GLU A 289 -18.12 11.13 -8.30
N GLY A 290 -17.78 11.31 -7.03
CA GLY A 290 -18.62 10.91 -5.91
C GLY A 290 -18.01 9.82 -5.03
N SER A 291 -18.85 9.20 -4.22
CA SER A 291 -18.46 8.18 -3.25
C SER A 291 -19.63 7.25 -2.92
N ALA A 292 -19.37 5.97 -2.80
CA ALA A 292 -20.33 4.98 -2.33
C ALA A 292 -20.31 4.78 -0.81
N PHE A 293 -19.50 5.53 -0.08
CA PHE A 293 -19.52 5.50 1.38
C PHE A 293 -20.80 6.11 1.94
N VAL A 294 -21.41 5.44 2.91
CA VAL A 294 -22.62 5.89 3.61
C VAL A 294 -22.28 6.11 5.08
N PRO A 295 -22.72 7.23 5.70
CA PRO A 295 -22.47 7.46 7.12
C PRO A 295 -23.00 6.32 7.99
N PHE A 296 -22.21 5.88 8.98
CA PHE A 296 -22.68 4.94 9.99
C PHE A 296 -23.53 5.69 11.03
N ILE A 297 -24.81 5.32 11.16
CA ILE A 297 -25.78 5.99 12.06
C ILE A 297 -25.92 5.24 13.39
N GLY A 298 -25.21 4.13 13.61
CA GLY A 298 -25.27 3.35 14.83
C GLY A 298 -24.59 4.03 16.03
N THR A 299 -24.96 3.63 17.24
CA THR A 299 -24.40 4.17 18.49
C THR A 299 -22.95 3.74 18.73
N ASN A 300 -22.64 2.46 18.45
CA ASN A 300 -21.31 1.90 18.68
C ASN A 300 -21.02 0.80 17.65
N ILE A 301 -20.15 1.08 16.71
CA ILE A 301 -19.72 0.09 15.70
C ILE A 301 -19.02 -1.11 16.34
N GLY A 302 -18.34 -0.93 17.47
CA GLY A 302 -17.67 -1.98 18.22
C GLY A 302 -18.62 -3.09 18.67
N ASP A 303 -19.91 -2.80 18.95
CA ASP A 303 -20.89 -3.80 19.34
C ASP A 303 -21.25 -4.75 18.16
N THR A 304 -20.95 -4.37 16.93
CA THR A 304 -21.10 -5.21 15.73
C THR A 304 -19.76 -5.86 15.33
N LEU A 305 -18.68 -5.09 15.33
CA LEU A 305 -17.33 -5.56 14.99
C LEU A 305 -16.61 -6.13 16.22
N CYS A 306 -17.20 -7.17 16.78
CA CYS A 306 -16.67 -7.96 17.89
C CYS A 306 -17.16 -9.41 17.77
N GLU A 307 -16.62 -10.32 18.55
CA GLU A 307 -17.11 -11.69 18.55
C GLU A 307 -18.38 -11.80 19.37
N HIS A 308 -19.36 -12.56 18.88
CA HIS A 308 -20.61 -12.84 19.53
C HIS A 308 -20.72 -14.32 19.90
N HIS A 309 -20.97 -14.63 21.17
CA HIS A 309 -21.11 -15.97 21.65
C HIS A 309 -22.44 -16.12 22.43
N GLU A 310 -23.31 -17.02 22.02
CA GLU A 310 -24.50 -17.32 22.78
C GLU A 310 -24.13 -18.15 24.03
N ARG A 311 -24.69 -17.77 25.17
CA ARG A 311 -24.55 -18.48 26.45
C ARG A 311 -25.88 -18.51 27.17
N THR A 312 -26.09 -19.54 27.99
CA THR A 312 -27.26 -19.63 28.89
C THR A 312 -26.83 -19.22 30.27
N VAL A 313 -27.63 -18.38 30.92
CA VAL A 313 -27.37 -17.90 32.27
C VAL A 313 -27.61 -19.03 33.27
N THR A 314 -26.66 -19.25 34.16
CA THR A 314 -26.68 -20.25 35.21
C THR A 314 -27.61 -19.89 36.38
N PRO A 315 -27.97 -20.84 37.33
CA PRO A 315 -28.88 -20.56 38.44
C PRO A 315 -28.43 -19.45 39.39
N ASP A 316 -27.14 -19.17 39.46
CA ASP A 316 -26.51 -18.10 40.24
C ASP A 316 -26.47 -16.75 39.50
N ASN A 317 -27.23 -16.62 38.42
CA ASN A 317 -27.29 -15.44 37.54
C ASN A 317 -25.95 -15.06 36.93
N CYS A 318 -25.10 -16.05 36.63
CA CYS A 318 -23.79 -15.90 36.03
C CYS A 318 -23.75 -16.44 34.60
N VAL A 319 -22.71 -16.04 33.87
CA VAL A 319 -22.36 -16.55 32.52
C VAL A 319 -20.93 -17.02 32.53
N SER A 320 -20.69 -18.29 32.18
CA SER A 320 -19.34 -18.80 31.97
C SER A 320 -18.88 -18.53 30.53
N PHE A 321 -17.71 -17.90 30.38
CA PHE A 321 -17.12 -17.59 29.11
C PHE A 321 -15.57 -17.61 29.21
N ASP A 322 -14.92 -18.43 28.38
CA ASP A 322 -13.44 -18.59 28.31
C ASP A 322 -12.78 -18.81 29.70
N GLY A 323 -13.40 -19.65 30.55
CA GLY A 323 -12.91 -19.93 31.90
C GLY A 323 -13.20 -18.83 32.94
N ILE A 324 -13.84 -17.73 32.53
CA ILE A 324 -14.23 -16.62 33.41
C ILE A 324 -15.72 -16.74 33.77
N ILE A 325 -16.06 -16.41 35.00
CA ILE A 325 -17.45 -16.34 35.46
C ILE A 325 -17.87 -14.87 35.54
N LEU A 326 -18.87 -14.51 34.75
CA LEU A 326 -19.36 -13.14 34.61
C LEU A 326 -20.70 -13.02 35.38
N GLN A 327 -20.70 -12.35 36.53
CA GLN A 327 -21.90 -12.10 37.31
C GLN A 327 -22.76 -11.00 36.69
N ILE A 328 -24.00 -11.26 36.31
CA ILE A 328 -24.93 -10.25 35.81
C ILE A 328 -25.40 -9.39 36.99
N PRO A 329 -25.23 -8.07 36.97
CA PRO A 329 -25.65 -7.20 38.08
C PRO A 329 -27.17 -7.08 38.16
N PRO A 330 -27.71 -6.64 39.30
CA PRO A 330 -29.12 -6.35 39.45
C PRO A 330 -29.63 -5.38 38.39
N ASP A 331 -30.85 -5.65 37.94
CA ASP A 331 -31.48 -4.84 36.88
C ASP A 331 -32.87 -4.38 37.37
N LYS A 332 -33.23 -3.15 37.00
CA LYS A 332 -34.55 -2.57 37.33
C LYS A 332 -35.73 -3.20 36.57
N TYR A 333 -35.46 -3.96 35.51
CA TYR A 333 -36.48 -4.56 34.66
C TYR A 333 -36.75 -6.03 34.96
N ARG A 334 -35.77 -6.74 35.54
CA ARG A 334 -35.86 -8.19 35.85
C ARG A 334 -35.13 -8.51 37.15
N CYS A 335 -35.70 -9.39 37.98
CA CYS A 335 -35.06 -9.87 39.19
C CYS A 335 -33.79 -10.70 38.90
N HIS A 336 -33.82 -11.50 37.82
CA HIS A 336 -32.70 -12.34 37.37
C HIS A 336 -32.85 -12.73 35.90
N TYR A 337 -31.78 -13.27 35.31
CA TYR A 337 -31.71 -13.77 33.93
C TYR A 337 -31.52 -15.30 33.86
N VAL A 338 -31.73 -16.03 34.95
CA VAL A 338 -31.56 -17.49 35.05
C VAL A 338 -32.26 -18.23 33.91
N LYS A 339 -31.55 -19.16 33.25
CA LYS A 339 -31.97 -19.94 32.06
C LYS A 339 -32.25 -19.11 30.81
N VAL A 340 -32.00 -17.83 30.82
CA VAL A 340 -32.14 -16.98 29.63
C VAL A 340 -30.91 -17.13 28.75
N LYS A 341 -31.10 -17.14 27.43
CA LYS A 341 -30.02 -17.02 26.46
C LYS A 341 -29.60 -15.57 26.35
N VAL A 342 -28.32 -15.32 26.53
CA VAL A 342 -27.68 -14.02 26.40
C VAL A 342 -26.54 -14.10 25.37
N ARG A 343 -26.18 -12.97 24.81
CA ARG A 343 -24.98 -12.87 23.95
C ARG A 343 -23.85 -12.23 24.73
N VAL A 344 -22.71 -12.91 24.72
CA VAL A 344 -21.43 -12.38 25.19
C VAL A 344 -20.72 -11.79 24.03
N HIS A 345 -20.34 -10.51 24.09
CA HIS A 345 -19.53 -9.82 23.12
C HIS A 345 -18.09 -9.74 23.65
N ARG A 346 -17.13 -10.22 22.87
CA ARG A 346 -15.70 -10.01 23.13
C ARG A 346 -15.18 -8.96 22.16
N TYR A 347 -14.77 -7.82 22.69
CA TYR A 347 -14.27 -6.68 21.91
C TYR A 347 -12.80 -6.84 21.52
N LEU A 348 -12.30 -5.94 20.66
CA LEU A 348 -10.91 -5.95 20.16
C LEU A 348 -9.87 -5.67 21.26
N ASP A 349 -10.26 -5.09 22.38
CA ASP A 349 -9.43 -4.85 23.56
C ASP A 349 -9.54 -5.94 24.61
N ASP A 350 -10.11 -7.10 24.23
CA ASP A 350 -10.45 -8.24 25.11
C ASP A 350 -11.46 -7.92 26.23
N SER A 351 -12.00 -6.72 26.25
CA SER A 351 -13.11 -6.45 27.18
C SER A 351 -14.37 -7.20 26.76
N ILE A 352 -15.24 -7.46 27.72
CA ILE A 352 -16.41 -8.32 27.54
C ILE A 352 -17.68 -7.53 27.88
N ALA A 353 -18.76 -7.78 27.14
CA ALA A 353 -20.08 -7.28 27.50
C ALA A 353 -21.13 -8.37 27.36
N ILE A 354 -22.16 -8.33 28.18
CA ILE A 354 -23.32 -9.24 28.10
C ILE A 354 -24.52 -8.45 27.58
N PHE A 355 -25.18 -9.04 26.57
CA PHE A 355 -26.39 -8.51 25.96
C PHE A 355 -27.57 -9.47 26.10
N HIS A 356 -28.74 -8.93 26.38
CA HIS A 356 -30.01 -9.62 26.23
C HIS A 356 -30.83 -8.90 25.15
N GLY A 357 -31.01 -9.55 24.02
CA GLY A 357 -31.53 -8.88 22.82
C GLY A 357 -30.65 -7.70 22.43
N PRO A 358 -31.20 -6.51 22.16
CA PRO A 358 -30.44 -5.31 21.83
C PRO A 358 -29.85 -4.59 23.06
N ARG A 359 -30.23 -5.02 24.27
CA ARG A 359 -29.88 -4.34 25.51
C ARG A 359 -28.59 -4.85 26.11
N LYS A 360 -27.64 -3.95 26.35
CA LYS A 360 -26.42 -4.22 27.10
C LYS A 360 -26.75 -4.30 28.60
N LEU A 361 -26.45 -5.45 29.23
CA LEU A 361 -26.65 -5.67 30.64
C LEU A 361 -25.48 -5.19 31.48
N ALA A 362 -24.27 -5.56 31.08
CA ALA A 362 -23.04 -5.27 31.82
C ALA A 362 -21.81 -5.22 30.91
N ASP A 363 -20.79 -4.47 31.36
CA ASP A 363 -19.47 -4.41 30.76
C ASP A 363 -18.43 -4.94 31.77
N TYR A 364 -17.44 -5.69 31.28
CA TYR A 364 -16.37 -6.30 32.09
C TYR A 364 -15.01 -5.97 31.44
N ASP A 365 -13.98 -5.98 32.27
CA ASP A 365 -12.61 -5.97 31.76
C ASP A 365 -12.22 -7.37 31.21
N LYS A 366 -11.01 -7.48 30.67
CA LYS A 366 -10.46 -8.74 30.12
C LYS A 366 -10.34 -9.86 31.19
N ASN A 367 -10.36 -9.52 32.46
CA ASN A 367 -10.29 -10.49 33.59
C ASN A 367 -11.68 -10.86 34.16
N GLY A 368 -12.75 -10.32 33.58
CA GLY A 368 -14.13 -10.56 34.04
C GLY A 368 -14.58 -9.67 35.19
N ASN A 369 -13.82 -8.66 35.57
CA ASN A 369 -14.24 -7.72 36.59
C ASN A 369 -15.27 -6.73 36.03
N LEU A 370 -16.36 -6.53 36.73
CA LEU A 370 -17.44 -5.64 36.33
C LEU A 370 -16.94 -4.20 36.25
N LYS A 371 -17.09 -3.56 35.09
CA LYS A 371 -16.84 -2.13 34.93
C LYS A 371 -18.03 -1.36 35.50
N ASN A 372 -17.81 -0.62 36.59
CA ASN A 372 -18.85 0.26 37.13
C ASN A 372 -19.22 1.32 36.10
N LYS A 373 -20.49 1.45 35.74
CA LYS A 373 -20.96 2.59 34.96
C LYS A 373 -20.61 3.86 35.72
N LYS A 374 -19.60 4.61 35.31
CA LYS A 374 -19.49 6.02 35.70
C LYS A 374 -20.81 6.66 35.32
N LYS A 375 -21.53 7.21 36.32
CA LYS A 375 -22.69 8.05 36.05
C LYS A 375 -22.22 9.16 35.11
N GLU A 376 -22.57 9.06 33.83
CA GLU A 376 -22.52 10.22 32.96
C GLU A 376 -23.41 11.26 33.61
N LYS A 377 -22.78 12.29 34.19
CA LYS A 377 -23.47 13.48 34.61
C LYS A 377 -24.07 14.07 33.34
N ALA A 378 -25.39 14.04 33.24
CA ALA A 378 -26.12 14.87 32.32
C ALA A 378 -25.69 16.32 32.55
N ALA A 379 -25.06 16.90 31.53
CA ALA A 379 -24.83 18.33 31.40
C ALA A 379 -25.74 18.83 30.29
#